data_1d6889651c159702ada2c1e0275b5004
#
_entry.id   1d6889651c159702ada2c1e0275b5004
#
_cell.length_a   1.000
_cell.length_b   1.000
_cell.length_c   1.000
_cell.angle_alpha   90.00
_cell.angle_beta   90.00
_cell.angle_gamma   90.00
#
_symmetry.space_group_name_H-M   'P 1'
#
loop_
_entity.id
_entity.type
_entity.pdbx_description
1 polymer ?
#
loop_
_entity_poly.entity_id
_entity_poly.type
_entity_poly.pdbx_seq_one_letter_code
_entity_poly.pdbx_strand_id
1 'polypeptide(L)'
;MPAREHGLKRELKLWDLVPMQVMLIVSFSWCGFAAKQGGSQLVLWLLAIVLFYLPLAAVVIQLSKALPEEGGVYQWVKTGISPFAGYMAGWNVTATAVIFFSTTGSAVANGIAHVLGSPGAWMLTSKALAVLLGCLAFLIALGVNVRGLHLAKWWSDLGAIATAAVAAVMAVLLVRGFVTGFPAPIKPLSLTLPGLSIVTINVFTKMALSALSGFDNCAIFSEECRKPDNDVGRSVMIAAPLIALTYIVGTGGILGYVAPADVDLAAAVPQAIQAGFGDSSVGHALSLGATGAFTFVVIAGLVVIVGMVARLPMVAGWDGLLPGWWSELHVRFRTPTKAIAAVIASMLAVGILSLWGANNEEAAQVSAGAAIGSLCVMYILLFASVLFGFRSGPTRIGWGIRMGALAACIVSLSALIFETVPLGDVVSPRLFAIKVAGLICATNAAGAFLYWRGIKRRARLAAQAATVAI
;
A
#
# COMPACT_ATOMS: atom_id res chain seq x y z
N MET A 1 26.99 15.66 -3.87
CA MET A 1 27.28 15.84 -2.43
C MET A 1 27.58 14.47 -1.88
N PRO A 2 28.60 14.27 -1.03
CA PRO A 2 28.83 12.98 -0.40
C PRO A 2 27.59 12.63 0.43
N ALA A 3 27.09 11.40 0.30
CA ALA A 3 25.97 10.89 1.06
C ALA A 3 26.25 11.11 2.55
N ARG A 4 25.37 11.82 3.27
CA ARG A 4 25.44 11.94 4.72
C ARG A 4 25.17 10.56 5.29
N GLU A 5 26.17 9.88 5.82
CA GLU A 5 25.97 8.64 6.55
C GLU A 5 25.27 8.97 7.88
N HIS A 6 23.94 8.79 7.91
CA HIS A 6 23.12 9.03 9.12
C HIS A 6 23.24 7.90 10.15
N GLY A 7 24.14 6.94 9.94
CA GLY A 7 24.41 5.84 10.87
C GLY A 7 23.42 4.69 10.80
N LEU A 8 22.63 4.59 9.72
CA LEU A 8 21.79 3.44 9.42
C LEU A 8 22.63 2.24 8.98
N LYS A 9 22.12 1.02 9.22
CA LYS A 9 22.83 -0.21 8.82
C LYS A 9 22.41 -0.63 7.41
N ARG A 10 23.39 -0.85 6.51
CA ARG A 10 23.18 -1.36 5.15
C ARG A 10 23.00 -2.87 5.14
N GLU A 11 21.80 -3.36 5.35
CA GLU A 11 21.48 -4.78 5.45
C GLU A 11 20.70 -5.33 4.25
N LEU A 12 19.91 -4.50 3.55
CA LEU A 12 19.02 -4.92 2.47
C LEU A 12 19.77 -5.17 1.15
N LYS A 13 19.42 -6.29 0.50
CA LYS A 13 19.88 -6.70 -0.82
C LYS A 13 18.70 -6.74 -1.80
N LEU A 14 19.00 -6.87 -3.09
CA LEU A 14 18.01 -7.06 -4.14
C LEU A 14 16.94 -8.12 -3.78
N TRP A 15 17.36 -9.27 -3.30
CA TRP A 15 16.49 -10.40 -2.97
C TRP A 15 15.72 -10.26 -1.65
N ASP A 16 15.97 -9.21 -0.87
CA ASP A 16 15.14 -8.80 0.26
C ASP A 16 14.04 -7.83 -0.21
N LEU A 17 14.31 -7.02 -1.25
CA LEU A 17 13.38 -6.03 -1.79
C LEU A 17 12.28 -6.63 -2.68
N VAL A 18 12.58 -7.68 -3.46
CA VAL A 18 11.61 -8.33 -4.34
C VAL A 18 10.45 -8.96 -3.55
N PRO A 19 10.68 -9.83 -2.54
CA PRO A 19 9.61 -10.36 -1.70
C PRO A 19 8.80 -9.27 -1.00
N MET A 20 9.48 -8.22 -0.51
CA MET A 20 8.85 -7.08 0.14
C MET A 20 7.84 -6.39 -0.78
N GLN A 21 8.18 -6.15 -2.04
CA GLN A 21 7.28 -5.54 -3.01
C GLN A 21 6.10 -6.46 -3.34
N VAL A 22 6.36 -7.73 -3.61
CA VAL A 22 5.30 -8.71 -3.92
C VAL A 22 4.31 -8.79 -2.76
N MET A 23 4.79 -8.94 -1.53
CA MET A 23 3.94 -9.05 -0.34
C MET A 23 3.14 -7.77 -0.07
N LEU A 24 3.76 -6.58 -0.22
CA LEU A 24 3.09 -5.31 0.08
C LEU A 24 2.07 -4.90 -0.99
N ILE A 25 2.32 -5.23 -2.26
CA ILE A 25 1.49 -4.78 -3.37
C ILE A 25 0.37 -5.79 -3.66
N VAL A 26 0.65 -7.10 -3.61
CA VAL A 26 -0.36 -8.11 -3.94
C VAL A 26 -1.40 -8.23 -2.83
N SER A 27 -2.63 -7.85 -3.14
CA SER A 27 -3.81 -8.12 -2.33
C SER A 27 -4.87 -8.80 -3.16
N PHE A 28 -5.15 -10.05 -2.86
CA PHE A 28 -6.12 -10.86 -3.62
C PHE A 28 -7.58 -10.37 -3.49
N SER A 29 -7.87 -9.51 -2.53
CA SER A 29 -9.18 -8.83 -2.47
C SER A 29 -9.47 -8.06 -3.76
N TRP A 30 -8.44 -7.46 -4.38
CA TRP A 30 -8.59 -6.76 -5.66
C TRP A 30 -8.87 -7.70 -6.84
N CYS A 31 -8.47 -8.98 -6.75
CA CYS A 31 -8.89 -10.00 -7.72
C CYS A 31 -10.41 -10.23 -7.67
N GLY A 32 -11.02 -10.22 -6.48
CA GLY A 32 -12.47 -10.29 -6.31
C GLY A 32 -13.20 -9.08 -6.90
N PHE A 33 -12.72 -7.86 -6.61
CA PHE A 33 -13.28 -6.63 -7.20
C PHE A 33 -13.18 -6.63 -8.73
N ALA A 34 -12.04 -7.05 -9.28
CA ALA A 34 -11.85 -7.17 -10.72
C ALA A 34 -12.74 -8.26 -11.33
N ALA A 35 -12.94 -9.39 -10.63
CA ALA A 35 -13.81 -10.46 -11.08
C ALA A 35 -15.27 -10.03 -11.24
N LYS A 36 -15.76 -9.09 -10.42
CA LYS A 36 -17.11 -8.50 -10.59
C LYS A 36 -17.28 -7.76 -11.93
N GLN A 37 -16.19 -7.39 -12.63
CA GLN A 37 -16.25 -6.80 -13.96
C GLN A 37 -16.41 -7.84 -15.09
N GLY A 38 -16.45 -9.12 -14.74
CA GLY A 38 -16.71 -10.21 -15.67
C GLY A 38 -15.66 -10.28 -16.81
N GLY A 39 -16.12 -10.46 -18.03
CA GLY A 39 -15.25 -10.61 -19.20
C GLY A 39 -14.35 -9.41 -19.51
N SER A 40 -14.64 -8.22 -19.00
CA SER A 40 -13.83 -7.01 -19.23
C SER A 40 -12.66 -6.83 -18.28
N GLN A 41 -12.55 -7.67 -17.26
CA GLN A 41 -11.51 -7.56 -16.23
C GLN A 41 -10.07 -7.56 -16.79
N LEU A 42 -9.79 -8.38 -17.80
CA LEU A 42 -8.46 -8.46 -18.38
C LEU A 42 -8.07 -7.15 -19.07
N VAL A 43 -9.01 -6.54 -19.80
CA VAL A 43 -8.79 -5.23 -20.44
C VAL A 43 -8.56 -4.15 -19.40
N LEU A 44 -9.31 -4.16 -18.28
CA LEU A 44 -9.11 -3.21 -17.18
C LEU A 44 -7.74 -3.38 -16.52
N TRP A 45 -7.27 -4.62 -16.29
CA TRP A 45 -5.91 -4.87 -15.78
C TRP A 45 -4.85 -4.38 -16.76
N LEU A 46 -4.98 -4.67 -18.06
CA LEU A 46 -4.02 -4.20 -19.06
C LEU A 46 -3.98 -2.67 -19.16
N LEU A 47 -5.13 -2.01 -19.11
CA LEU A 47 -5.20 -0.54 -19.08
C LEU A 47 -4.54 0.02 -17.81
N ALA A 48 -4.81 -0.55 -16.64
CA ALA A 48 -4.20 -0.12 -15.40
C ALA A 48 -2.66 -0.32 -15.42
N ILE A 49 -2.21 -1.44 -15.97
CA ILE A 49 -0.77 -1.71 -16.16
C ILE A 49 -0.14 -0.67 -17.07
N VAL A 50 -0.72 -0.37 -18.22
CA VAL A 50 -0.14 0.55 -19.22
C VAL A 50 -0.23 2.00 -18.78
N LEU A 51 -1.35 2.43 -18.18
CA LEU A 51 -1.60 3.84 -17.87
C LEU A 51 -1.06 4.28 -16.52
N PHE A 52 -0.86 3.36 -15.57
CA PHE A 52 -0.39 3.69 -14.22
C PHE A 52 0.85 2.89 -13.79
N TYR A 53 0.79 1.57 -13.88
CA TYR A 53 1.79 0.67 -13.28
C TYR A 53 3.17 0.75 -13.93
N LEU A 54 3.24 0.63 -15.27
CA LEU A 54 4.50 0.77 -16.00
C LEU A 54 5.08 2.19 -15.91
N PRO A 55 4.29 3.27 -16.04
CA PRO A 55 4.75 4.62 -15.75
C PRO A 55 5.33 4.79 -14.35
N LEU A 56 4.65 4.27 -13.31
CA LEU A 56 5.15 4.31 -11.94
C LEU A 56 6.48 3.56 -11.81
N ALA A 57 6.55 2.34 -12.34
CA ALA A 57 7.78 1.55 -12.33
C ALA A 57 8.94 2.30 -12.99
N ALA A 58 8.71 2.90 -14.17
CA ALA A 58 9.73 3.67 -14.89
C ALA A 58 10.20 4.89 -14.09
N VAL A 59 9.29 5.61 -13.44
CA VAL A 59 9.61 6.75 -12.58
C VAL A 59 10.44 6.31 -11.38
N VAL A 60 10.02 5.25 -10.68
CA VAL A 60 10.74 4.73 -9.51
C VAL A 60 12.14 4.24 -9.89
N ILE A 61 12.29 3.49 -10.99
CA ILE A 61 13.59 3.01 -11.48
C ILE A 61 14.52 4.20 -11.79
N GLN A 62 14.02 5.21 -12.47
CA GLN A 62 14.81 6.37 -12.86
C GLN A 62 15.21 7.23 -11.65
N LEU A 63 14.27 7.51 -10.75
CA LEU A 63 14.52 8.37 -9.60
C LEU A 63 15.36 7.67 -8.52
N SER A 64 15.17 6.38 -8.27
CA SER A 64 16.00 5.62 -7.32
C SER A 64 17.46 5.55 -7.76
N LYS A 65 17.71 5.51 -9.07
CA LYS A 65 19.08 5.57 -9.63
C LYS A 65 19.69 6.96 -9.52
N ALA A 66 18.88 8.00 -9.77
CA ALA A 66 19.36 9.38 -9.80
C ALA A 66 19.51 10.01 -8.40
N LEU A 67 18.65 9.63 -7.47
CA LEU A 67 18.54 10.15 -6.10
C LEU A 67 18.34 9.01 -5.11
N PRO A 68 19.39 8.22 -4.81
CA PRO A 68 19.32 7.05 -3.92
C PRO A 68 19.42 7.46 -2.43
N GLU A 69 18.61 8.43 -2.01
CA GLU A 69 18.59 8.96 -0.66
C GLU A 69 17.46 8.34 0.18
N GLU A 70 17.65 8.26 1.52
CA GLU A 70 16.62 7.78 2.45
C GLU A 70 15.37 8.65 2.38
N GLY A 71 14.19 7.99 2.47
CA GLY A 71 12.90 8.64 2.32
C GLY A 71 12.35 8.65 0.90
N GLY A 72 13.08 8.15 -0.11
CA GLY A 72 12.60 7.92 -1.47
C GLY A 72 11.73 9.05 -2.02
N VAL A 73 10.41 8.83 -2.08
CA VAL A 73 9.44 9.79 -2.64
C VAL A 73 9.50 11.18 -1.97
N TYR A 74 9.80 11.25 -0.67
CA TYR A 74 9.99 12.52 0.03
C TYR A 74 11.11 13.34 -0.64
N GLN A 75 12.29 12.73 -0.85
CA GLN A 75 13.44 13.40 -1.44
C GLN A 75 13.23 13.71 -2.93
N TRP A 76 12.60 12.81 -3.67
CA TRP A 76 12.32 13.00 -5.09
C TRP A 76 11.40 14.20 -5.33
N VAL A 77 10.31 14.31 -4.58
CA VAL A 77 9.36 15.43 -4.69
C VAL A 77 9.96 16.72 -4.14
N LYS A 78 10.76 16.65 -3.06
CA LYS A 78 11.50 17.79 -2.50
C LYS A 78 12.45 18.40 -3.51
N THR A 79 13.20 17.56 -4.22
CA THR A 79 14.17 17.98 -5.25
C THR A 79 13.47 18.45 -6.54
N GLY A 80 12.38 17.79 -6.93
CA GLY A 80 11.67 18.08 -8.17
C GLY A 80 10.73 19.28 -8.11
N ILE A 81 10.16 19.62 -6.93
CA ILE A 81 9.19 20.71 -6.78
C ILE A 81 9.64 21.69 -5.70
N SER A 82 9.58 21.28 -4.42
CA SER A 82 9.89 22.14 -3.29
C SER A 82 9.99 21.35 -1.98
N PRO A 83 10.63 21.91 -0.93
CA PRO A 83 10.67 21.29 0.40
C PRO A 83 9.28 21.04 1.00
N PHE A 84 8.31 21.94 0.76
CA PHE A 84 6.92 21.75 1.20
C PHE A 84 6.27 20.56 0.51
N ALA A 85 6.39 20.47 -0.83
CA ALA A 85 5.80 19.38 -1.59
C ALA A 85 6.41 18.02 -1.20
N GLY A 86 7.75 17.96 -0.99
CA GLY A 86 8.42 16.74 -0.52
C GLY A 86 7.93 16.30 0.85
N TYR A 87 7.80 17.25 1.80
CA TYR A 87 7.23 16.95 3.11
C TYR A 87 5.78 16.44 3.00
N MET A 88 4.94 17.08 2.17
CA MET A 88 3.56 16.66 1.97
C MET A 88 3.46 15.28 1.30
N ALA A 89 4.37 14.94 0.38
CA ALA A 89 4.45 13.60 -0.18
C ALA A 89 4.73 12.55 0.91
N GLY A 90 5.77 12.74 1.73
CA GLY A 90 6.08 11.86 2.85
C GLY A 90 4.97 11.80 3.90
N TRP A 91 4.33 12.95 4.20
CA TRP A 91 3.17 13.02 5.09
C TRP A 91 2.02 12.15 4.60
N ASN A 92 1.67 12.25 3.30
CA ASN A 92 0.56 11.48 2.73
C ASN A 92 0.85 9.96 2.69
N VAL A 93 2.10 9.52 2.46
CA VAL A 93 2.48 8.11 2.61
C VAL A 93 2.27 7.65 4.06
N THR A 94 2.74 8.44 5.02
CA THR A 94 2.57 8.12 6.45
C THR A 94 1.09 8.08 6.85
N ALA A 95 0.31 9.06 6.41
CA ALA A 95 -1.14 9.14 6.67
C ALA A 95 -1.89 7.95 6.06
N THR A 96 -1.57 7.59 4.80
CA THR A 96 -2.13 6.40 4.14
C THR A 96 -1.91 5.15 4.98
N ALA A 97 -0.67 4.91 5.41
CA ALA A 97 -0.34 3.74 6.22
C ALA A 97 -1.01 3.76 7.59
N VAL A 98 -1.04 4.92 8.26
CA VAL A 98 -1.70 5.08 9.56
C VAL A 98 -3.20 4.77 9.46
N ILE A 99 -3.89 5.34 8.47
CA ILE A 99 -5.33 5.15 8.30
C ILE A 99 -5.64 3.72 7.85
N PHE A 100 -4.92 3.20 6.84
CA PHE A 100 -5.19 1.87 6.27
C PHE A 100 -4.94 0.76 7.28
N PHE A 101 -3.78 0.75 7.93
CA PHE A 101 -3.41 -0.29 8.88
C PHE A 101 -4.03 -0.12 10.28
N SER A 102 -4.72 1.00 10.56
CA SER A 102 -5.49 1.17 11.80
C SER A 102 -6.58 0.10 11.98
N THR A 103 -7.08 -0.47 10.87
CA THR A 103 -8.12 -1.52 10.86
C THR A 103 -7.56 -2.95 10.91
N THR A 104 -6.25 -3.13 11.11
CA THR A 104 -5.59 -4.46 11.13
C THR A 104 -6.28 -5.45 12.08
N GLY A 105 -6.70 -4.99 13.25
CA GLY A 105 -7.36 -5.87 14.22
C GLY A 105 -8.68 -6.45 13.71
N SER A 106 -9.49 -5.64 13.01
CA SER A 106 -10.71 -6.09 12.35
C SER A 106 -10.41 -7.07 11.21
N ALA A 107 -9.37 -6.78 10.41
CA ALA A 107 -8.96 -7.66 9.33
C ALA A 107 -8.49 -9.03 9.83
N VAL A 108 -7.74 -9.08 10.94
CA VAL A 108 -7.32 -10.33 11.59
C VAL A 108 -8.53 -11.06 12.19
N ALA A 109 -9.45 -10.36 12.85
CA ALA A 109 -10.67 -10.95 13.38
C ALA A 109 -11.53 -11.60 12.27
N ASN A 110 -11.67 -10.91 11.14
CA ASN A 110 -12.37 -11.42 9.96
C ASN A 110 -11.70 -12.68 9.41
N GLY A 111 -10.37 -12.69 9.28
CA GLY A 111 -9.63 -13.87 8.82
C GLY A 111 -9.84 -15.07 9.74
N ILE A 112 -9.73 -14.90 11.05
CA ILE A 112 -9.96 -15.97 12.03
C ILE A 112 -11.43 -16.45 12.00
N ALA A 113 -12.39 -15.53 11.91
CA ALA A 113 -13.80 -15.86 11.82
C ALA A 113 -14.11 -16.74 10.60
N HIS A 114 -13.53 -16.44 9.44
CA HIS A 114 -13.71 -17.25 8.23
C HIS A 114 -13.07 -18.64 8.36
N VAL A 115 -11.93 -18.78 9.03
CA VAL A 115 -11.31 -20.08 9.32
C VAL A 115 -12.21 -20.93 10.24
N LEU A 116 -12.83 -20.32 11.24
CA LEU A 116 -13.69 -21.00 12.19
C LEU A 116 -15.11 -21.27 11.66
N GLY A 117 -15.53 -20.56 10.62
CA GLY A 117 -16.88 -20.66 10.06
C GLY A 117 -17.96 -20.16 11.03
N SER A 118 -19.12 -20.84 11.10
CA SER A 118 -20.25 -20.42 11.95
C SER A 118 -19.92 -20.18 13.42
N PRO A 119 -19.05 -20.97 14.10
CA PRO A 119 -18.60 -20.67 15.46
C PRO A 119 -17.83 -19.34 15.60
N GLY A 120 -17.24 -18.84 14.51
CA GLY A 120 -16.48 -17.59 14.48
C GLY A 120 -17.30 -16.33 14.19
N ALA A 121 -18.59 -16.46 13.83
CA ALA A 121 -19.41 -15.33 13.36
C ALA A 121 -19.49 -14.14 14.36
N TRP A 122 -19.45 -14.39 15.67
CA TRP A 122 -19.45 -13.35 16.70
C TRP A 122 -18.21 -12.45 16.67
N MET A 123 -17.08 -12.94 16.09
CA MET A 123 -15.83 -12.18 15.96
C MET A 123 -15.98 -11.01 14.98
N LEU A 124 -16.85 -11.13 13.97
CA LEU A 124 -17.10 -10.10 12.97
C LEU A 124 -17.71 -8.83 13.56
N THR A 125 -18.45 -8.97 14.66
CA THR A 125 -19.16 -7.86 15.32
C THR A 125 -18.48 -7.39 16.60
N SER A 126 -17.50 -8.13 17.13
CA SER A 126 -16.85 -7.84 18.40
C SER A 126 -15.79 -6.75 18.28
N LYS A 127 -16.15 -5.51 18.63
CA LYS A 127 -15.22 -4.37 18.66
C LYS A 127 -14.07 -4.60 19.66
N ALA A 128 -14.35 -5.19 20.82
CA ALA A 128 -13.35 -5.49 21.84
C ALA A 128 -12.29 -6.46 21.32
N LEU A 129 -12.72 -7.52 20.62
CA LEU A 129 -11.78 -8.47 19.99
C LEU A 129 -10.94 -7.80 18.91
N ALA A 130 -11.53 -6.97 18.06
CA ALA A 130 -10.79 -6.23 17.03
C ALA A 130 -9.72 -5.33 17.65
N VAL A 131 -10.02 -4.61 18.75
CA VAL A 131 -9.03 -3.82 19.49
C VAL A 131 -7.93 -4.70 20.08
N LEU A 132 -8.29 -5.80 20.71
CA LEU A 132 -7.31 -6.73 21.30
C LEU A 132 -6.35 -7.30 20.26
N LEU A 133 -6.87 -7.81 19.15
CA LEU A 133 -6.07 -8.37 18.05
C LEU A 133 -5.21 -7.30 17.38
N GLY A 134 -5.76 -6.08 17.22
CA GLY A 134 -5.00 -4.92 16.77
C GLY A 134 -3.83 -4.60 17.70
N CYS A 135 -4.06 -4.49 19.00
CA CYS A 135 -2.99 -4.27 19.98
C CYS A 135 -1.91 -5.35 19.91
N LEU A 136 -2.29 -6.63 19.81
CA LEU A 136 -1.33 -7.73 19.67
C LEU A 136 -0.51 -7.61 18.38
N ALA A 137 -1.14 -7.33 17.25
CA ALA A 137 -0.46 -7.13 15.97
C ALA A 137 0.51 -5.94 16.02
N PHE A 138 0.10 -4.82 16.64
CA PHE A 138 0.95 -3.65 16.81
C PHE A 138 2.12 -3.90 17.78
N LEU A 139 1.94 -4.68 18.83
CA LEU A 139 3.03 -5.09 19.72
C LEU A 139 4.04 -5.99 19.00
N ILE A 140 3.58 -6.90 18.14
CA ILE A 140 4.45 -7.69 17.27
C ILE A 140 5.23 -6.77 16.34
N ALA A 141 4.56 -5.85 15.64
CA ALA A 141 5.19 -4.90 14.73
C ALA A 141 6.22 -4.02 15.46
N LEU A 142 5.91 -3.53 16.67
CA LEU A 142 6.84 -2.78 17.51
C LEU A 142 8.08 -3.62 17.86
N GLY A 143 7.87 -4.80 18.40
CA GLY A 143 8.95 -5.69 18.84
C GLY A 143 9.90 -6.09 17.71
N VAL A 144 9.36 -6.36 16.53
CA VAL A 144 10.14 -6.70 15.32
C VAL A 144 10.94 -5.49 14.83
N ASN A 145 10.29 -4.34 14.66
CA ASN A 145 10.93 -3.15 14.07
C ASN A 145 11.98 -2.51 15.01
N VAL A 146 11.77 -2.59 16.31
CA VAL A 146 12.79 -2.13 17.30
C VAL A 146 14.07 -2.95 17.18
N ARG A 147 13.96 -4.27 16.98
CA ARG A 147 15.13 -5.17 16.83
C ARG A 147 15.85 -5.04 15.50
N GLY A 148 15.25 -4.36 14.51
CA GLY A 148 15.89 -3.99 13.24
C GLY A 148 15.40 -4.76 12.03
N LEU A 149 15.90 -4.34 10.86
CA LEU A 149 15.47 -4.86 9.55
C LEU A 149 15.74 -6.36 9.36
N HIS A 150 16.77 -6.89 10.01
CA HIS A 150 17.09 -8.32 9.89
C HIS A 150 15.91 -9.21 10.29
N LEU A 151 15.14 -8.82 11.31
CA LEU A 151 13.96 -9.59 11.72
C LEU A 151 12.74 -9.25 10.84
N ALA A 152 12.60 -7.98 10.44
CA ALA A 152 11.48 -7.54 9.58
C ALA A 152 11.50 -8.22 8.20
N LYS A 153 12.67 -8.49 7.61
CA LYS A 153 12.77 -9.17 6.32
C LYS A 153 12.26 -10.62 6.37
N TRP A 154 12.42 -11.34 7.49
CA TRP A 154 11.85 -12.69 7.63
C TRP A 154 10.32 -12.67 7.55
N TRP A 155 9.68 -11.65 8.12
CA TRP A 155 8.23 -11.47 7.99
C TRP A 155 7.84 -11.17 6.55
N SER A 156 8.64 -10.37 5.85
CA SER A 156 8.45 -10.09 4.42
C SER A 156 8.60 -11.34 3.57
N ASP A 157 9.65 -12.14 3.80
CA ASP A 157 9.92 -13.36 3.03
C ASP A 157 8.81 -14.40 3.24
N LEU A 158 8.40 -14.64 4.50
CA LEU A 158 7.30 -15.55 4.81
C LEU A 158 5.97 -15.05 4.23
N GLY A 159 5.72 -13.74 4.28
CA GLY A 159 4.53 -13.14 3.66
C GLY A 159 4.53 -13.30 2.14
N ALA A 160 5.67 -13.13 1.50
CA ALA A 160 5.80 -13.34 0.06
C ALA A 160 5.62 -14.83 -0.33
N ILE A 161 6.13 -15.75 0.48
CA ILE A 161 5.91 -17.21 0.29
C ILE A 161 4.42 -17.53 0.42
N ALA A 162 3.73 -16.99 1.44
CA ALA A 162 2.30 -17.16 1.62
C ALA A 162 1.50 -16.62 0.42
N THR A 163 1.86 -15.42 -0.06
CA THR A 163 1.27 -14.81 -1.27
C THR A 163 1.50 -15.66 -2.50
N ALA A 164 2.73 -16.16 -2.71
CA ALA A 164 3.08 -17.01 -3.83
C ALA A 164 2.35 -18.36 -3.78
N ALA A 165 2.17 -18.96 -2.60
CA ALA A 165 1.42 -20.19 -2.43
C ALA A 165 -0.05 -20.04 -2.86
N VAL A 166 -0.70 -18.95 -2.45
CA VAL A 166 -2.07 -18.63 -2.89
C VAL A 166 -2.12 -18.39 -4.40
N ALA A 167 -1.16 -17.63 -4.96
CA ALA A 167 -1.06 -17.41 -6.39
C ALA A 167 -0.91 -18.72 -7.17
N ALA A 168 -0.10 -19.66 -6.65
CA ALA A 168 0.08 -20.98 -7.24
C ALA A 168 -1.22 -21.80 -7.23
N VAL A 169 -1.99 -21.79 -6.13
CA VAL A 169 -3.29 -22.45 -6.08
C VAL A 169 -4.25 -21.86 -7.10
N MET A 170 -4.29 -20.53 -7.25
CA MET A 170 -5.12 -19.86 -8.26
C MET A 170 -4.68 -20.18 -9.68
N ALA A 171 -3.36 -20.32 -9.92
CA ALA A 171 -2.82 -20.76 -11.21
C ALA A 171 -3.24 -22.20 -11.55
N VAL A 172 -3.17 -23.11 -10.56
CA VAL A 172 -3.64 -24.49 -10.72
C VAL A 172 -5.13 -24.55 -11.05
N LEU A 173 -5.96 -23.74 -10.38
CA LEU A 173 -7.39 -23.63 -10.69
C LEU A 173 -7.61 -23.16 -12.13
N LEU A 174 -6.91 -22.13 -12.55
CA LEU A 174 -7.03 -21.58 -13.91
C LEU A 174 -6.62 -22.65 -14.97
N VAL A 175 -5.48 -23.32 -14.77
CA VAL A 175 -5.00 -24.38 -15.68
C VAL A 175 -5.99 -25.55 -15.71
N ARG A 176 -6.49 -25.96 -14.54
CA ARG A 176 -7.52 -27.03 -14.45
C ARG A 176 -8.75 -26.67 -15.28
N GLY A 177 -9.25 -25.43 -15.15
CA GLY A 177 -10.39 -24.96 -15.93
C GLY A 177 -10.15 -25.00 -17.45
N PHE A 178 -8.93 -24.72 -17.92
CA PHE A 178 -8.58 -24.88 -19.34
C PHE A 178 -8.56 -26.35 -19.80
N VAL A 179 -8.22 -27.28 -18.92
CA VAL A 179 -8.15 -28.71 -19.25
C VAL A 179 -9.54 -29.37 -19.14
N THR A 180 -10.30 -29.09 -18.09
CA THR A 180 -11.58 -29.80 -17.79
C THR A 180 -12.82 -29.03 -18.21
N GLY A 181 -12.66 -27.80 -18.69
CA GLY A 181 -13.75 -26.85 -18.91
C GLY A 181 -14.05 -26.00 -17.67
N PHE A 182 -14.44 -24.77 -17.89
CA PHE A 182 -14.87 -23.85 -16.83
C PHE A 182 -16.36 -24.06 -16.52
N PRO A 183 -16.74 -24.22 -15.25
CA PRO A 183 -18.15 -24.31 -14.88
C PRO A 183 -18.90 -22.98 -15.02
N ALA A 184 -18.20 -21.84 -14.88
CA ALA A 184 -18.77 -20.53 -15.07
C ALA A 184 -18.96 -20.20 -16.56
N PRO A 185 -20.03 -19.47 -16.93
CA PRO A 185 -20.36 -19.18 -18.33
C PRO A 185 -19.43 -18.15 -18.99
N ILE A 186 -18.54 -17.51 -18.23
CA ILE A 186 -17.66 -16.46 -18.70
C ILE A 186 -16.25 -17.01 -18.92
N LYS A 187 -15.69 -16.71 -20.11
CA LYS A 187 -14.28 -17.04 -20.39
C LYS A 187 -13.39 -16.13 -19.53
N PRO A 188 -12.58 -16.69 -18.60
CA PRO A 188 -11.85 -15.90 -17.59
C PRO A 188 -10.81 -14.94 -18.17
N LEU A 189 -10.27 -15.19 -19.35
CA LEU A 189 -9.27 -14.37 -20.02
C LEU A 189 -9.79 -13.80 -21.36
N SER A 190 -11.03 -13.31 -21.38
CA SER A 190 -11.60 -12.66 -22.57
C SER A 190 -11.13 -11.20 -22.68
N LEU A 191 -10.91 -10.72 -23.92
CA LEU A 191 -10.60 -9.33 -24.23
C LEU A 191 -11.89 -8.55 -24.55
N THR A 192 -12.88 -8.64 -23.69
CA THR A 192 -14.13 -7.89 -23.84
C THR A 192 -13.91 -6.44 -23.39
N LEU A 193 -14.24 -5.48 -24.26
CA LEU A 193 -14.13 -4.08 -23.91
C LEU A 193 -15.14 -3.72 -22.81
N PRO A 194 -14.71 -2.99 -21.77
CA PRO A 194 -15.61 -2.54 -20.73
C PRO A 194 -16.58 -1.48 -21.27
N GLY A 195 -17.82 -1.52 -20.82
CA GLY A 195 -18.74 -0.42 -21.03
C GLY A 195 -18.26 0.84 -20.32
N LEU A 196 -18.30 1.99 -21.00
CA LEU A 196 -17.93 3.27 -20.38
C LEU A 196 -19.07 3.73 -19.46
N SER A 197 -18.92 3.42 -18.18
CA SER A 197 -19.83 3.87 -17.12
C SER A 197 -19.03 4.47 -15.95
N ILE A 198 -19.69 5.27 -15.13
CA ILE A 198 -19.10 5.83 -13.92
C ILE A 198 -18.59 4.70 -12.98
N VAL A 199 -19.35 3.61 -12.89
CA VAL A 199 -18.96 2.44 -12.09
C VAL A 199 -17.69 1.80 -12.62
N THR A 200 -17.59 1.60 -13.94
CA THR A 200 -16.41 1.02 -14.58
C THR A 200 -15.17 1.89 -14.36
N ILE A 201 -15.30 3.21 -14.49
CA ILE A 201 -14.19 4.14 -14.25
C ILE A 201 -13.79 4.14 -12.78
N ASN A 202 -14.75 4.11 -11.85
CA ASN A 202 -14.50 4.02 -10.42
C ASN A 202 -13.71 2.74 -10.08
N VAL A 203 -14.16 1.59 -10.56
CA VAL A 203 -13.45 0.31 -10.33
C VAL A 203 -12.07 0.34 -10.96
N PHE A 204 -11.94 0.82 -12.20
CA PHE A 204 -10.65 0.94 -12.90
C PHE A 204 -9.64 1.78 -12.11
N THR A 205 -10.04 2.98 -11.66
CA THR A 205 -9.14 3.87 -10.93
C THR A 205 -8.71 3.28 -9.59
N LYS A 206 -9.61 2.61 -8.88
CA LYS A 206 -9.29 1.90 -7.64
C LYS A 206 -8.38 0.69 -7.88
N MET A 207 -8.62 -0.10 -8.92
CA MET A 207 -7.70 -1.18 -9.32
C MET A 207 -6.29 -0.62 -9.62
N ALA A 208 -6.18 0.47 -10.37
CA ALA A 208 -4.90 1.05 -10.72
C ALA A 208 -4.13 1.55 -9.47
N LEU A 209 -4.78 2.35 -8.62
CA LEU A 209 -4.12 2.97 -7.47
C LEU A 209 -3.94 2.02 -6.29
N SER A 210 -4.96 1.23 -5.96
CA SER A 210 -4.92 0.42 -4.74
C SER A 210 -4.28 -0.95 -4.94
N ALA A 211 -4.38 -1.53 -6.15
CA ALA A 211 -3.79 -2.83 -6.42
C ALA A 211 -2.38 -2.74 -7.01
N LEU A 212 -2.11 -1.73 -7.86
CA LEU A 212 -0.87 -1.66 -8.64
C LEU A 212 0.08 -0.55 -8.17
N SER A 213 -0.07 -0.06 -6.94
CA SER A 213 0.82 0.95 -6.35
C SER A 213 1.79 0.35 -5.33
N GLY A 214 2.87 1.07 -5.00
CA GLY A 214 3.76 0.73 -3.88
C GLY A 214 5.21 0.40 -4.25
N PHE A 215 5.64 0.54 -5.50
CA PHE A 215 7.05 0.36 -5.87
C PHE A 215 7.98 1.38 -5.20
N ASP A 216 7.49 2.59 -5.00
CA ASP A 216 8.16 3.68 -4.30
C ASP A 216 8.47 3.35 -2.83
N ASN A 217 7.73 2.43 -2.24
CA ASN A 217 7.88 2.04 -0.85
C ASN A 217 9.29 1.51 -0.55
N CYS A 218 9.88 0.69 -1.44
CA CYS A 218 11.23 0.17 -1.22
C CYS A 218 12.31 1.25 -1.29
N ALA A 219 12.05 2.35 -2.01
CA ALA A 219 12.98 3.47 -2.08
C ALA A 219 13.09 4.27 -0.76
N ILE A 220 12.14 4.10 0.15
CA ILE A 220 12.19 4.72 1.48
C ILE A 220 13.37 4.18 2.28
N PHE A 221 13.79 2.93 2.06
CA PHE A 221 14.94 2.27 2.70
C PHE A 221 16.25 2.45 1.93
N SER A 222 16.40 3.45 1.09
CA SER A 222 17.55 3.55 0.18
C SER A 222 18.90 3.52 0.89
N GLU A 223 19.10 4.22 2.02
CA GLU A 223 20.36 4.22 2.75
C GLU A 223 20.65 2.88 3.48
N GLU A 224 19.61 2.06 3.69
CA GLU A 224 19.74 0.73 4.29
C GLU A 224 19.97 -0.37 3.24
N CYS A 225 19.89 -0.03 1.95
CA CYS A 225 20.25 -0.92 0.84
C CYS A 225 21.76 -0.94 0.64
N ARG A 226 22.31 -2.11 0.27
CA ARG A 226 23.74 -2.26 0.00
C ARG A 226 24.17 -1.52 -1.28
N LYS A 227 23.32 -1.51 -2.31
CA LYS A 227 23.54 -0.84 -3.59
C LYS A 227 22.26 -0.11 -4.00
N PRO A 228 21.91 1.01 -3.34
CA PRO A 228 20.61 1.65 -3.48
C PRO A 228 20.31 2.12 -4.91
N ASP A 229 21.31 2.63 -5.61
CA ASP A 229 21.26 3.10 -7.00
C ASP A 229 20.90 2.00 -8.02
N ASN A 230 21.10 0.72 -7.65
CA ASN A 230 20.91 -0.42 -8.52
C ASN A 230 19.84 -1.38 -8.01
N ASP A 231 19.85 -1.72 -6.69
CA ASP A 231 19.01 -2.78 -6.14
C ASP A 231 17.53 -2.40 -6.14
N VAL A 232 17.17 -1.13 -5.84
CA VAL A 232 15.78 -0.67 -5.86
C VAL A 232 15.20 -0.77 -7.26
N GLY A 233 15.86 -0.21 -8.27
CA GLY A 233 15.36 -0.26 -9.65
C GLY A 233 15.26 -1.68 -10.21
N ARG A 234 16.24 -2.55 -9.90
CA ARG A 234 16.21 -3.96 -10.34
C ARG A 234 15.13 -4.77 -9.63
N SER A 235 14.87 -4.49 -8.35
CA SER A 235 13.79 -5.18 -7.63
C SER A 235 12.42 -4.85 -8.25
N VAL A 236 12.20 -3.61 -8.68
CA VAL A 236 10.99 -3.21 -9.43
C VAL A 236 10.87 -3.99 -10.74
N MET A 237 11.96 -4.10 -11.53
CA MET A 237 11.93 -4.84 -12.80
C MET A 237 11.58 -6.32 -12.64
N ILE A 238 11.95 -6.94 -11.51
CA ILE A 238 11.65 -8.34 -11.21
C ILE A 238 10.24 -8.48 -10.62
N ALA A 239 9.88 -7.63 -9.67
CA ALA A 239 8.60 -7.72 -8.97
C ALA A 239 7.41 -7.34 -9.88
N ALA A 240 7.58 -6.37 -10.77
CA ALA A 240 6.49 -5.84 -11.59
C ALA A 240 5.77 -6.91 -12.44
N PRO A 241 6.46 -7.75 -13.24
CA PRO A 241 5.78 -8.79 -14.01
C PRO A 241 5.15 -9.86 -13.11
N LEU A 242 5.77 -10.20 -11.97
CA LEU A 242 5.23 -11.19 -11.03
C LEU A 242 3.90 -10.71 -10.42
N ILE A 243 3.83 -9.44 -10.00
CA ILE A 243 2.64 -8.83 -9.43
C ILE A 243 1.52 -8.75 -10.47
N ALA A 244 1.81 -8.26 -11.68
CA ALA A 244 0.84 -8.17 -12.77
C ALA A 244 0.27 -9.55 -13.14
N LEU A 245 1.14 -10.56 -13.25
CA LEU A 245 0.74 -11.93 -13.53
C LEU A 245 -0.14 -12.50 -12.41
N THR A 246 0.20 -12.22 -11.15
CA THR A 246 -0.58 -12.69 -9.99
C THR A 246 -2.00 -12.14 -10.01
N TYR A 247 -2.19 -10.86 -10.36
CA TYR A 247 -3.53 -10.28 -10.46
C TYR A 247 -4.33 -10.85 -11.62
N ILE A 248 -3.74 -11.03 -12.79
CA ILE A 248 -4.41 -11.60 -13.96
C ILE A 248 -4.81 -13.07 -13.68
N VAL A 249 -3.89 -13.85 -13.14
CA VAL A 249 -4.12 -15.28 -12.82
C VAL A 249 -5.12 -15.41 -11.67
N GLY A 250 -4.99 -14.61 -10.62
CA GLY A 250 -5.90 -14.62 -9.48
C GLY A 250 -7.34 -14.29 -9.88
N THR A 251 -7.51 -13.22 -10.68
CA THR A 251 -8.85 -12.84 -11.18
C THR A 251 -9.41 -13.87 -12.15
N GLY A 252 -8.57 -14.39 -13.06
CA GLY A 252 -8.97 -15.44 -14.00
C GLY A 252 -9.38 -16.74 -13.29
N GLY A 253 -8.65 -17.11 -12.23
CA GLY A 253 -8.99 -18.27 -11.38
C GLY A 253 -10.33 -18.10 -10.67
N ILE A 254 -10.67 -16.90 -10.19
CA ILE A 254 -12.00 -16.64 -9.60
C ILE A 254 -13.10 -16.77 -10.66
N LEU A 255 -12.97 -16.06 -11.78
CA LEU A 255 -13.98 -16.01 -12.85
C LEU A 255 -14.22 -17.34 -13.55
N GLY A 256 -13.23 -18.23 -13.54
CA GLY A 256 -13.40 -19.56 -14.09
C GLY A 256 -14.41 -20.43 -13.32
N TYR A 257 -14.63 -20.13 -12.04
CA TYR A 257 -15.44 -20.97 -11.14
C TYR A 257 -16.60 -20.24 -10.48
N VAL A 258 -16.55 -18.90 -10.40
CA VAL A 258 -17.58 -18.10 -9.75
C VAL A 258 -18.12 -17.07 -10.73
N ALA A 259 -19.44 -17.00 -10.87
CA ALA A 259 -20.07 -15.99 -11.71
C ALA A 259 -19.87 -14.58 -11.09
N PRO A 260 -19.69 -13.51 -11.89
CA PRO A 260 -19.41 -12.16 -11.39
C PRO A 260 -20.41 -11.62 -10.36
N ALA A 261 -21.69 -11.97 -10.53
CA ALA A 261 -22.75 -11.56 -9.59
C ALA A 261 -22.59 -12.21 -8.20
N ASP A 262 -22.06 -13.45 -8.18
CA ASP A 262 -21.99 -14.29 -6.97
C ASP A 262 -20.64 -14.16 -6.25
N VAL A 263 -19.71 -13.34 -6.75
CA VAL A 263 -18.39 -13.15 -6.13
C VAL A 263 -18.54 -12.50 -4.75
N ASP A 264 -18.14 -13.22 -3.71
CA ASP A 264 -18.00 -12.69 -2.37
C ASP A 264 -16.69 -11.90 -2.25
N LEU A 265 -16.79 -10.57 -2.10
CA LEU A 265 -15.63 -9.69 -2.01
C LEU A 265 -14.77 -9.96 -0.77
N ALA A 266 -15.35 -10.48 0.30
CA ALA A 266 -14.64 -10.81 1.54
C ALA A 266 -13.88 -12.13 1.44
N ALA A 267 -14.35 -13.08 0.60
CA ALA A 267 -13.83 -14.44 0.52
C ALA A 267 -13.69 -14.96 -0.92
N ALA A 268 -13.45 -14.08 -1.91
CA ALA A 268 -13.43 -14.44 -3.33
C ALA A 268 -12.48 -15.60 -3.69
N VAL A 269 -11.29 -15.64 -3.10
CA VAL A 269 -10.32 -16.72 -3.34
C VAL A 269 -10.72 -18.01 -2.65
N PRO A 270 -11.04 -18.06 -1.36
CA PRO A 270 -11.59 -19.26 -0.73
C PRO A 270 -12.84 -19.80 -1.45
N GLN A 271 -13.75 -18.94 -1.87
CA GLN A 271 -14.94 -19.29 -2.66
C GLN A 271 -14.57 -19.99 -3.98
N ALA A 272 -13.64 -19.42 -4.73
CA ALA A 272 -13.18 -20.01 -5.99
C ALA A 272 -12.48 -21.37 -5.79
N ILE A 273 -11.68 -21.50 -4.71
CA ILE A 273 -11.04 -22.77 -4.35
C ILE A 273 -12.08 -23.85 -4.05
N GLN A 274 -13.09 -23.52 -3.24
CA GLN A 274 -14.17 -24.46 -2.93
C GLN A 274 -14.97 -24.84 -4.19
N ALA A 275 -15.33 -23.87 -5.03
CA ALA A 275 -16.02 -24.14 -6.29
C ALA A 275 -15.20 -25.02 -7.24
N GLY A 276 -13.86 -24.85 -7.28
CA GLY A 276 -12.97 -25.58 -8.17
C GLY A 276 -12.59 -26.97 -7.68
N PHE A 277 -12.39 -27.17 -6.39
CA PHE A 277 -12.02 -28.48 -5.81
C PHE A 277 -13.22 -29.24 -5.19
N GLY A 278 -14.39 -28.61 -5.16
CA GLY A 278 -15.61 -29.17 -4.56
C GLY A 278 -15.51 -29.31 -3.03
N ASP A 279 -16.49 -30.01 -2.44
CA ASP A 279 -16.53 -30.31 -1.01
C ASP A 279 -15.54 -31.41 -0.58
N SER A 280 -14.44 -31.54 -1.32
CA SER A 280 -13.36 -32.47 -0.98
C SER A 280 -12.57 -31.97 0.23
N SER A 281 -11.98 -32.90 0.99
CA SER A 281 -11.06 -32.55 2.09
C SER A 281 -9.89 -31.67 1.63
N VAL A 282 -9.44 -31.85 0.39
CA VAL A 282 -8.37 -31.05 -0.24
C VAL A 282 -8.86 -29.61 -0.50
N GLY A 283 -10.06 -29.45 -1.09
CA GLY A 283 -10.64 -28.12 -1.33
C GLY A 283 -10.83 -27.35 -0.05
N HIS A 284 -11.34 -28.01 1.00
CA HIS A 284 -11.51 -27.40 2.32
C HIS A 284 -10.16 -27.00 2.95
N ALA A 285 -9.16 -27.88 2.93
CA ALA A 285 -7.84 -27.60 3.47
C ALA A 285 -7.14 -26.44 2.74
N LEU A 286 -7.22 -26.37 1.40
CA LEU A 286 -6.66 -25.28 0.59
C LEU A 286 -7.39 -23.96 0.86
N SER A 287 -8.70 -23.96 1.01
CA SER A 287 -9.50 -22.76 1.34
C SER A 287 -9.11 -22.21 2.72
N LEU A 288 -9.02 -23.07 3.73
CA LEU A 288 -8.56 -22.69 5.07
C LEU A 288 -7.10 -22.19 5.05
N GLY A 289 -6.24 -22.87 4.30
CA GLY A 289 -4.84 -22.49 4.11
C GLY A 289 -4.71 -21.11 3.46
N ALA A 290 -5.50 -20.82 2.43
CA ALA A 290 -5.53 -19.51 1.77
C ALA A 290 -6.01 -18.41 2.73
N THR A 291 -7.06 -18.64 3.50
CA THR A 291 -7.57 -17.68 4.49
C THR A 291 -6.53 -17.42 5.59
N GLY A 292 -5.87 -18.47 6.09
CA GLY A 292 -4.77 -18.35 7.06
C GLY A 292 -3.58 -17.57 6.49
N ALA A 293 -3.23 -17.82 5.22
CA ALA A 293 -2.17 -17.09 4.51
C ALA A 293 -2.50 -15.60 4.40
N PHE A 294 -3.74 -15.22 4.06
CA PHE A 294 -4.15 -13.82 4.01
C PHE A 294 -4.06 -13.14 5.37
N THR A 295 -4.54 -13.80 6.42
CA THR A 295 -4.46 -13.27 7.79
C THR A 295 -3.02 -13.03 8.20
N PHE A 296 -2.12 -13.96 7.87
CA PHE A 296 -0.69 -13.82 8.11
C PHE A 296 -0.08 -12.65 7.31
N VAL A 297 -0.40 -12.51 6.03
CA VAL A 297 0.09 -11.44 5.15
C VAL A 297 -0.34 -10.06 5.67
N VAL A 298 -1.53 -9.92 6.24
CA VAL A 298 -1.97 -8.65 6.88
C VAL A 298 -1.03 -8.26 8.03
N ILE A 299 -0.65 -9.21 8.89
CA ILE A 299 0.28 -8.94 10.00
C ILE A 299 1.70 -8.68 9.49
N ALA A 300 2.16 -9.48 8.52
CA ALA A 300 3.48 -9.29 7.90
C ALA A 300 3.57 -7.93 7.18
N GLY A 301 2.52 -7.52 6.47
CA GLY A 301 2.39 -6.20 5.85
C GLY A 301 2.47 -5.08 6.87
N LEU A 302 1.76 -5.20 8.00
CA LEU A 302 1.85 -4.24 9.11
C LEU A 302 3.29 -4.11 9.62
N VAL A 303 3.99 -5.22 9.83
CA VAL A 303 5.39 -5.20 10.30
C VAL A 303 6.27 -4.42 9.34
N VAL A 304 6.18 -4.69 8.05
CA VAL A 304 7.03 -4.03 7.04
C VAL A 304 6.66 -2.55 6.88
N ILE A 305 5.36 -2.23 6.80
CA ILE A 305 4.91 -0.86 6.58
C ILE A 305 5.24 0.06 7.76
N VAL A 306 5.13 -0.40 8.99
CA VAL A 306 5.51 0.36 10.20
C VAL A 306 7.00 0.72 10.15
N GLY A 307 7.85 -0.24 9.82
CA GLY A 307 9.28 -0.01 9.66
C GLY A 307 9.58 1.05 8.60
N MET A 308 8.88 0.97 7.48
CA MET A 308 9.04 1.85 6.34
C MET A 308 8.56 3.28 6.65
N VAL A 309 7.29 3.43 7.07
CA VAL A 309 6.72 4.77 7.24
C VAL A 309 7.29 5.54 8.42
N ALA A 310 7.88 4.87 9.42
CA ALA A 310 8.58 5.53 10.51
C ALA A 310 9.85 6.29 10.07
N ARG A 311 10.41 5.94 8.90
CA ARG A 311 11.56 6.64 8.32
C ARG A 311 11.20 7.99 7.72
N LEU A 312 9.99 8.19 7.27
CA LEU A 312 9.57 9.46 6.67
C LEU A 312 9.58 10.62 7.69
N PRO A 313 8.94 10.52 8.89
CA PRO A 313 9.11 11.53 9.92
C PRO A 313 10.56 11.62 10.46
N MET A 314 11.35 10.53 10.42
CA MET A 314 12.77 10.57 10.74
C MET A 314 13.51 11.50 9.77
N VAL A 315 13.32 11.35 8.46
CA VAL A 315 13.91 12.23 7.43
C VAL A 315 13.45 13.68 7.59
N ALA A 316 12.17 13.91 7.87
CA ALA A 316 11.64 15.24 8.17
C ALA A 316 12.29 15.84 9.45
N GLY A 317 12.67 15.00 10.41
CA GLY A 317 13.45 15.39 11.58
C GLY A 317 14.87 15.81 11.22
N TRP A 318 15.56 15.10 10.33
CA TRP A 318 16.88 15.52 9.81
C TRP A 318 16.84 16.85 9.08
N ASP A 319 15.73 17.13 8.38
CA ASP A 319 15.49 18.45 7.76
C ASP A 319 15.13 19.55 8.78
N GLY A 320 15.05 19.21 10.06
CA GLY A 320 14.69 20.16 11.15
C GLY A 320 13.21 20.54 11.18
N LEU A 321 12.35 19.88 10.41
CA LEU A 321 10.91 20.13 10.36
C LEU A 321 10.17 19.51 11.54
N LEU A 322 10.63 18.37 12.04
CA LEU A 322 10.11 17.71 13.23
C LEU A 322 11.10 17.78 14.41
N PRO A 323 10.64 17.61 15.67
CA PRO A 323 11.51 17.51 16.83
C PRO A 323 12.60 16.46 16.66
N GLY A 324 13.81 16.70 17.18
CA GLY A 324 14.97 15.82 16.99
C GLY A 324 14.77 14.38 17.45
N TRP A 325 13.88 14.14 18.42
CA TRP A 325 13.59 12.79 18.90
C TRP A 325 12.99 11.84 17.82
N TRP A 326 12.39 12.38 16.75
CA TRP A 326 11.94 11.60 15.61
C TRP A 326 13.10 10.95 14.84
N SER A 327 14.27 11.58 14.89
CA SER A 327 15.48 11.16 14.16
C SER A 327 16.47 10.41 15.06
N GLU A 328 16.17 10.24 16.36
CA GLU A 328 17.03 9.52 17.26
C GLU A 328 17.03 8.02 16.95
N LEU A 329 18.22 7.48 16.72
CA LEU A 329 18.43 6.05 16.48
C LEU A 329 18.77 5.32 17.78
N HIS A 330 18.21 4.13 17.93
CA HIS A 330 18.52 3.26 19.05
C HIS A 330 20.02 2.89 19.06
N VAL A 331 20.67 2.99 20.20
CA VAL A 331 22.14 2.82 20.34
C VAL A 331 22.64 1.49 19.75
N ARG A 332 21.95 0.38 20.05
CA ARG A 332 22.35 -0.97 19.62
C ARG A 332 21.82 -1.35 18.23
N PHE A 333 20.53 -1.07 17.97
CA PHE A 333 19.85 -1.57 16.77
C PHE A 333 19.87 -0.61 15.59
N ARG A 334 20.23 0.67 15.83
CA ARG A 334 20.26 1.75 14.81
C ARG A 334 18.91 1.93 14.11
N THR A 335 17.80 1.74 14.84
CA THR A 335 16.43 1.92 14.37
C THR A 335 15.81 3.17 14.99
N PRO A 336 14.89 3.89 14.33
CA PRO A 336 14.21 5.06 14.87
C PRO A 336 13.07 4.66 15.83
N THR A 337 13.40 4.10 16.97
CA THR A 337 12.46 3.46 17.92
C THR A 337 11.33 4.38 18.34
N LYS A 338 11.64 5.67 18.61
CA LYS A 338 10.64 6.65 19.02
C LYS A 338 9.65 6.98 17.88
N ALA A 339 10.15 7.08 16.63
CA ALA A 339 9.30 7.29 15.47
C ALA A 339 8.40 6.06 15.21
N ILE A 340 8.94 4.84 15.34
CA ILE A 340 8.18 3.59 15.23
C ILE A 340 7.04 3.56 16.27
N ALA A 341 7.34 3.86 17.53
CA ALA A 341 6.33 3.89 18.60
C ALA A 341 5.25 4.96 18.35
N ALA A 342 5.63 6.14 17.88
CA ALA A 342 4.69 7.23 17.58
C ALA A 342 3.77 6.88 16.39
N VAL A 343 4.29 6.24 15.33
CA VAL A 343 3.48 5.76 14.19
C VAL A 343 2.48 4.70 14.66
N ILE A 344 2.91 3.73 15.46
CA ILE A 344 2.02 2.71 16.03
C ILE A 344 0.95 3.33 16.92
N ALA A 345 1.33 4.28 17.79
CA ALA A 345 0.37 4.98 18.65
C ALA A 345 -0.68 5.74 17.81
N SER A 346 -0.27 6.34 16.68
CA SER A 346 -1.17 7.00 15.75
C SER A 346 -2.12 6.00 15.08
N MET A 347 -1.64 4.83 14.66
CA MET A 347 -2.46 3.74 14.11
C MET A 347 -3.50 3.25 15.12
N LEU A 348 -3.09 3.02 16.37
CA LEU A 348 -3.99 2.62 17.45
C LEU A 348 -5.05 3.69 17.74
N ALA A 349 -4.65 4.96 17.82
CA ALA A 349 -5.57 6.06 18.06
C ALA A 349 -6.63 6.17 16.96
N VAL A 350 -6.21 6.13 15.69
CA VAL A 350 -7.13 6.15 14.55
C VAL A 350 -8.01 4.91 14.54
N GLY A 351 -7.48 3.72 14.85
CA GLY A 351 -8.24 2.48 14.93
C GLY A 351 -9.33 2.51 16.00
N ILE A 352 -9.02 3.01 17.19
CA ILE A 352 -10.01 3.17 18.26
C ILE A 352 -11.08 4.19 17.87
N LEU A 353 -10.67 5.32 17.28
CA LEU A 353 -11.61 6.35 16.82
C LEU A 353 -12.53 5.85 15.71
N SER A 354 -12.04 5.03 14.79
CA SER A 354 -12.83 4.48 13.68
C SER A 354 -13.94 3.52 14.16
N LEU A 355 -13.74 2.88 15.30
CA LEU A 355 -14.74 1.99 15.89
C LEU A 355 -15.86 2.73 16.66
N TRP A 356 -15.72 4.05 16.84
CA TRP A 356 -16.68 4.86 17.60
C TRP A 356 -17.75 5.44 16.68
N GLY A 357 -18.98 5.02 16.85
CA GLY A 357 -20.18 5.69 16.30
C GLY A 357 -20.59 5.36 14.85
N ALA A 358 -19.95 4.39 14.18
CA ALA A 358 -20.36 3.98 12.82
C ALA A 358 -20.66 2.47 12.72
N ASN A 359 -21.44 2.08 11.71
CA ASN A 359 -21.47 0.69 11.27
C ASN A 359 -20.06 0.32 10.79
N ASN A 360 -19.55 -0.84 11.21
CA ASN A 360 -18.18 -1.27 10.94
C ASN A 360 -17.81 -1.22 9.45
N GLU A 361 -18.76 -1.53 8.56
CA GLU A 361 -18.55 -1.53 7.11
C GLU A 361 -18.39 -0.13 6.52
N GLU A 362 -19.27 0.83 6.85
CA GLU A 362 -19.16 2.21 6.37
C GLU A 362 -17.90 2.88 6.91
N ALA A 363 -17.56 2.65 8.18
CA ALA A 363 -16.33 3.18 8.77
C ALA A 363 -15.07 2.63 8.07
N ALA A 364 -15.04 1.34 7.74
CA ALA A 364 -13.96 0.73 6.99
C ALA A 364 -13.84 1.30 5.57
N GLN A 365 -14.97 1.46 4.86
CA GLN A 365 -14.98 2.06 3.51
C GLN A 365 -14.51 3.53 3.52
N VAL A 366 -14.95 4.34 4.50
CA VAL A 366 -14.52 5.74 4.65
C VAL A 366 -13.03 5.81 4.95
N SER A 367 -12.54 4.95 5.85
CA SER A 367 -11.09 4.90 6.20
C SER A 367 -10.26 4.46 4.99
N ALA A 368 -10.68 3.43 4.26
CA ALA A 368 -10.01 2.98 3.06
C ALA A 368 -9.99 4.07 1.96
N GLY A 369 -11.12 4.73 1.70
CA GLY A 369 -11.21 5.83 0.73
C GLY A 369 -10.33 7.02 1.11
N ALA A 370 -10.27 7.38 2.39
CA ALA A 370 -9.39 8.46 2.86
C ALA A 370 -7.90 8.09 2.79
N ALA A 371 -7.55 6.84 3.10
CA ALA A 371 -6.18 6.33 2.96
C ALA A 371 -5.72 6.37 1.49
N ILE A 372 -6.53 5.80 0.58
CA ILE A 372 -6.23 5.79 -0.85
C ILE A 372 -6.25 7.21 -1.42
N GLY A 373 -7.16 8.08 -0.98
CA GLY A 373 -7.18 9.48 -1.37
C GLY A 373 -5.89 10.22 -0.97
N SER A 374 -5.36 9.96 0.23
CA SER A 374 -4.04 10.48 0.64
C SER A 374 -2.92 9.93 -0.25
N LEU A 375 -2.98 8.64 -0.61
CA LEU A 375 -2.04 8.02 -1.54
C LEU A 375 -2.10 8.67 -2.93
N CYS A 376 -3.31 9.00 -3.44
CA CYS A 376 -3.49 9.73 -4.69
C CYS A 376 -2.79 11.10 -4.65
N VAL A 377 -2.92 11.85 -3.56
CA VAL A 377 -2.22 13.14 -3.39
C VAL A 377 -0.72 12.96 -3.50
N MET A 378 -0.16 11.93 -2.86
CA MET A 378 1.26 11.62 -2.96
C MET A 378 1.67 11.31 -4.41
N TYR A 379 0.94 10.46 -5.13
CA TYR A 379 1.26 10.15 -6.53
C TYR A 379 1.11 11.34 -7.46
N ILE A 380 0.12 12.19 -7.25
CA ILE A 380 -0.01 13.45 -8.00
C ILE A 380 1.26 14.31 -7.79
N LEU A 381 1.75 14.45 -6.55
CA LEU A 381 2.99 15.19 -6.26
C LEU A 381 4.21 14.50 -6.89
N LEU A 382 4.31 13.18 -6.83
CA LEU A 382 5.40 12.41 -7.44
C LEU A 382 5.43 12.63 -8.96
N PHE A 383 4.31 12.43 -9.66
CA PHE A 383 4.25 12.62 -11.11
C PHE A 383 4.42 14.08 -11.50
N ALA A 384 3.87 15.04 -10.74
CA ALA A 384 4.12 16.45 -10.95
C ALA A 384 5.61 16.79 -10.84
N SER A 385 6.36 16.18 -9.91
CA SER A 385 7.80 16.37 -9.80
C SER A 385 8.55 15.92 -11.07
N VAL A 386 8.11 14.85 -11.70
CA VAL A 386 8.64 14.35 -12.97
C VAL A 386 8.28 15.27 -14.14
N LEU A 387 7.05 15.77 -14.17
CA LEU A 387 6.54 16.62 -15.25
C LEU A 387 7.19 18.00 -15.25
N PHE A 388 7.32 18.62 -14.09
CA PHE A 388 7.74 20.02 -13.96
C PHE A 388 9.17 20.19 -13.44
N GLY A 389 9.70 19.20 -12.67
CA GLY A 389 11.00 19.23 -12.03
C GLY A 389 12.15 18.87 -12.97
N PHE A 390 12.58 17.67 -12.97
CA PHE A 390 13.80 17.13 -13.59
C PHE A 390 13.95 17.39 -15.11
N ARG A 391 14.00 18.69 -15.51
CA ARG A 391 14.07 19.11 -16.91
C ARG A 391 15.49 19.23 -17.44
N SER A 392 16.47 19.46 -16.56
CA SER A 392 17.88 19.71 -16.90
C SER A 392 18.81 19.08 -15.86
N GLY A 393 20.09 19.00 -16.18
CA GLY A 393 21.10 18.46 -15.29
C GLY A 393 21.26 16.94 -15.35
N PRO A 394 22.05 16.35 -14.43
CA PRO A 394 22.38 14.90 -14.42
C PRO A 394 21.16 14.01 -14.13
N THR A 395 20.12 14.56 -13.54
CA THR A 395 18.85 13.86 -13.22
C THR A 395 17.78 14.06 -14.28
N ARG A 396 18.13 14.54 -15.48
CA ARG A 396 17.17 14.80 -16.56
C ARG A 396 16.36 13.55 -16.91
N ILE A 397 15.03 13.66 -16.86
CA ILE A 397 14.10 12.59 -17.22
C ILE A 397 13.69 12.74 -18.70
N GLY A 398 13.76 11.62 -19.42
CA GLY A 398 13.40 11.55 -20.85
C GLY A 398 11.91 11.80 -21.10
N TRP A 399 11.57 12.21 -22.33
CA TRP A 399 10.21 12.58 -22.73
C TRP A 399 9.21 11.41 -22.57
N GLY A 400 9.63 10.18 -22.93
CA GLY A 400 8.76 9.01 -22.80
C GLY A 400 8.29 8.75 -21.36
N ILE A 401 9.19 8.87 -20.37
CA ILE A 401 8.83 8.72 -18.95
C ILE A 401 7.89 9.85 -18.49
N ARG A 402 8.08 11.07 -19.01
CA ARG A 402 7.18 12.21 -18.73
C ARG A 402 5.78 11.99 -19.27
N MET A 403 5.64 11.45 -20.48
CA MET A 403 4.32 11.12 -21.04
C MET A 403 3.64 10.02 -20.23
N GLY A 404 4.38 8.99 -19.81
CA GLY A 404 3.88 8.00 -18.86
C GLY A 404 3.45 8.62 -17.53
N ALA A 405 4.28 9.51 -16.96
CA ALA A 405 3.95 10.22 -15.74
C ALA A 405 2.70 11.11 -15.88
N LEU A 406 2.47 11.71 -17.05
CA LEU A 406 1.23 12.46 -17.33
C LEU A 406 0.01 11.54 -17.30
N ALA A 407 0.07 10.38 -17.97
CA ALA A 407 -1.02 9.40 -17.94
C ALA A 407 -1.32 8.92 -16.51
N ALA A 408 -0.28 8.55 -15.76
CA ALA A 408 -0.42 8.12 -14.38
C ALA A 408 -0.91 9.24 -13.43
N CYS A 409 -0.54 10.49 -13.70
CA CYS A 409 -1.06 11.66 -12.97
C CYS A 409 -2.57 11.83 -13.22
N ILE A 410 -3.03 11.69 -14.46
CA ILE A 410 -4.46 11.76 -14.82
C ILE A 410 -5.23 10.63 -14.13
N VAL A 411 -4.70 9.40 -14.13
CA VAL A 411 -5.31 8.27 -13.41
C VAL A 411 -5.39 8.57 -11.90
N SER A 412 -4.33 9.13 -11.31
CA SER A 412 -4.29 9.47 -9.88
C SER A 412 -5.28 10.59 -9.52
N LEU A 413 -5.43 11.60 -10.38
CA LEU A 413 -6.43 12.67 -10.20
C LEU A 413 -7.86 12.11 -10.31
N SER A 414 -8.10 11.24 -11.30
CA SER A 414 -9.39 10.58 -11.44
C SER A 414 -9.70 9.72 -10.22
N ALA A 415 -8.73 8.93 -9.75
CA ALA A 415 -8.89 8.11 -8.55
C ALA A 415 -9.22 8.95 -7.32
N LEU A 416 -8.55 10.09 -7.11
CA LEU A 416 -8.83 10.99 -5.98
C LEU A 416 -10.31 11.45 -5.97
N ILE A 417 -10.88 11.72 -7.15
CA ILE A 417 -12.30 12.08 -7.28
C ILE A 417 -13.18 10.86 -6.99
N PHE A 418 -12.86 9.70 -7.58
CA PHE A 418 -13.67 8.49 -7.43
C PHE A 418 -13.56 7.83 -6.05
N GLU A 419 -12.56 8.17 -5.21
CA GLU A 419 -12.54 7.71 -3.81
C GLU A 419 -13.71 8.26 -2.99
N THR A 420 -14.34 9.34 -3.41
CA THR A 420 -15.57 9.85 -2.79
C THR A 420 -16.84 9.09 -3.20
N VAL A 421 -16.73 8.15 -4.15
CA VAL A 421 -17.85 7.32 -4.62
C VAL A 421 -17.75 5.94 -3.96
N PRO A 422 -18.74 5.50 -3.17
CA PRO A 422 -18.70 4.20 -2.51
C PRO A 422 -18.77 3.05 -3.54
N LEU A 423 -18.13 1.91 -3.22
CA LEU A 423 -18.23 0.67 -4.02
C LEU A 423 -19.34 -0.27 -3.53
N GLY A 424 -19.77 -0.13 -2.29
CA GLY A 424 -20.82 -0.91 -1.66
C GLY A 424 -21.96 -0.05 -1.15
N ASP A 425 -22.95 -0.70 -0.54
CA ASP A 425 -24.10 -0.01 0.03
C ASP A 425 -23.70 0.86 1.21
N VAL A 426 -24.10 2.12 1.16
CA VAL A 426 -23.89 3.12 2.22
C VAL A 426 -25.22 3.83 2.51
N VAL A 427 -25.40 4.29 3.74
CA VAL A 427 -26.63 4.98 4.17
C VAL A 427 -26.91 6.22 3.32
N SER A 428 -25.88 6.98 2.97
CA SER A 428 -25.99 8.16 2.11
C SER A 428 -24.70 8.37 1.31
N PRO A 429 -24.74 8.24 -0.03
CA PRO A 429 -23.57 8.51 -0.88
C PRO A 429 -23.01 9.94 -0.73
N ARG A 430 -23.89 10.94 -0.51
CA ARG A 430 -23.44 12.33 -0.29
C ARG A 430 -22.69 12.48 1.03
N LEU A 431 -23.20 11.88 2.11
CA LEU A 431 -22.54 11.93 3.41
C LEU A 431 -21.22 11.16 3.39
N PHE A 432 -21.18 10.03 2.70
CA PHE A 432 -19.95 9.27 2.45
C PHE A 432 -18.89 10.14 1.75
N ALA A 433 -19.26 10.79 0.64
CA ALA A 433 -18.36 11.69 -0.10
C ALA A 433 -17.80 12.82 0.78
N ILE A 434 -18.67 13.46 1.60
CA ILE A 434 -18.27 14.52 2.52
C ILE A 434 -17.30 13.99 3.59
N LYS A 435 -17.55 12.80 4.16
CA LYS A 435 -16.67 12.18 5.16
C LYS A 435 -15.30 11.88 4.57
N VAL A 436 -15.23 11.25 3.38
CA VAL A 436 -13.96 10.90 2.73
C VAL A 436 -13.19 12.16 2.33
N ALA A 437 -13.82 13.09 1.61
CA ALA A 437 -13.18 14.33 1.20
C ALA A 437 -12.74 15.18 2.42
N GLY A 438 -13.60 15.28 3.44
CA GLY A 438 -13.30 15.98 4.68
C GLY A 438 -12.09 15.39 5.41
N LEU A 439 -11.98 14.06 5.48
CA LEU A 439 -10.86 13.39 6.12
C LEU A 439 -9.56 13.60 5.34
N ILE A 440 -9.60 13.53 4.00
CA ILE A 440 -8.43 13.82 3.14
C ILE A 440 -7.99 15.28 3.34
N CYS A 441 -8.92 16.23 3.30
CA CYS A 441 -8.61 17.64 3.51
C CYS A 441 -8.06 17.91 4.92
N ALA A 442 -8.67 17.35 5.96
CA ALA A 442 -8.23 17.51 7.35
C ALA A 442 -6.81 16.93 7.55
N THR A 443 -6.55 15.75 6.99
CA THR A 443 -5.23 15.11 7.02
C THR A 443 -4.16 15.99 6.36
N ASN A 444 -4.45 16.53 5.18
CA ASN A 444 -3.52 17.40 4.46
C ASN A 444 -3.35 18.76 5.16
N ALA A 445 -4.42 19.35 5.72
CA ALA A 445 -4.34 20.56 6.51
C ALA A 445 -3.48 20.37 7.78
N ALA A 446 -3.60 19.23 8.46
CA ALA A 446 -2.76 18.89 9.60
C ALA A 446 -1.27 18.76 9.19
N GLY A 447 -0.97 18.11 8.06
CA GLY A 447 0.39 18.05 7.53
C GLY A 447 0.98 19.41 7.22
N ALA A 448 0.23 20.27 6.52
CA ALA A 448 0.63 21.64 6.22
C ALA A 448 0.87 22.46 7.49
N PHE A 449 -0.03 22.35 8.48
CA PHE A 449 0.13 23.04 9.77
C PHE A 449 1.42 22.61 10.49
N LEU A 450 1.70 21.32 10.55
CA LEU A 450 2.93 20.78 11.17
C LEU A 450 4.19 21.25 10.44
N TYR A 451 4.17 21.29 9.11
CA TYR A 451 5.26 21.83 8.31
C TYR A 451 5.57 23.29 8.68
N TRP A 452 4.56 24.16 8.66
CA TRP A 452 4.74 25.59 8.97
C TRP A 452 5.18 25.80 10.42
N ARG A 453 4.68 25.00 11.35
CA ARG A 453 5.16 25.01 12.74
C ARG A 453 6.63 24.59 12.82
N GLY A 454 7.05 23.61 12.03
CA GLY A 454 8.44 23.17 11.91
C GLY A 454 9.38 24.25 11.39
N ILE A 455 8.98 24.96 10.33
CA ILE A 455 9.74 26.10 9.78
C ILE A 455 9.93 27.20 10.84
N LYS A 456 8.86 27.60 11.54
CA LYS A 456 8.94 28.60 12.62
C LYS A 456 9.87 28.17 13.75
N ARG A 457 9.84 26.88 14.13
CA ARG A 457 10.74 26.33 15.16
C ARG A 457 12.20 26.38 14.70
N ARG A 458 12.48 25.95 13.46
CA ARG A 458 13.84 25.98 12.86
C ARG A 458 14.40 27.40 12.85
N ALA A 459 13.60 28.39 12.45
CA ALA A 459 14.00 29.79 12.46
C ALA A 459 14.32 30.31 13.88
N ARG A 460 13.53 29.94 14.88
CA ARG A 460 13.80 30.30 16.29
C ARG A 460 15.09 29.72 16.82
N LEU A 461 15.35 28.43 16.56
CA LEU A 461 16.58 27.76 16.99
C LEU A 461 17.82 28.36 16.33
N ALA A 462 17.73 28.73 15.04
CA ALA A 462 18.80 29.41 14.34
C ALA A 462 19.10 30.82 14.93
N ALA A 463 18.06 31.58 15.28
CA ALA A 463 18.20 32.88 15.94
C ALA A 463 18.86 32.77 17.32
N GLN A 464 18.43 31.76 18.13
CA GLN A 464 19.03 31.50 19.45
C GLN A 464 20.52 31.11 19.33
N ALA A 465 20.87 30.23 18.38
CA ALA A 465 22.27 29.85 18.16
C ALA A 465 23.14 31.06 17.74
N ALA A 466 22.62 31.95 16.91
CA ALA A 466 23.31 33.19 16.53
C ALA A 466 23.53 34.13 17.72
N THR A 467 22.57 34.23 18.65
CA THR A 467 22.68 35.07 19.86
C THR A 467 23.68 34.52 20.88
N VAL A 468 23.91 33.22 20.94
CA VAL A 468 24.88 32.55 21.85
C VAL A 468 26.30 32.60 21.28
N ALA A 469 26.46 32.82 19.99
CA ALA A 469 27.75 32.90 19.31
C ALA A 469 28.36 34.32 19.32
N ILE A 470 27.63 35.35 19.82
CA ILE A 470 28.07 36.70 20.09
C ILE A 470 28.37 36.84 21.58
#